data_9b294418edfd8b72e9168dcc2068195d
#
_entry.id   9b294418edfd8b72e9168dcc2068195d
#
_cell.length_a   1.000
_cell.length_b   1.000
_cell.length_c   1.000
_cell.angle_alpha   90.00
_cell.angle_beta   90.00
_cell.angle_gamma   90.00
#
_symmetry.space_group_name_H-M   'P 1'
#
loop_
_entity.id
_entity.type
_entity.pdbx_description
1 polymer ?
#
loop_
_entity_poly.entity_id
_entity_poly.type
_entity_poly.pdbx_seq_one_letter_code
_entity_poly.pdbx_strand_id
1 'polypeptide(L)'
;MKKIPDLGFWKLWNISFGFFGVQIAYALQSANISRIFSTLGADPHDLSYFWILPPLAGIIVQPIIGALSDRTWTRFGRRIPYLFVGALVAVCVMCLLPNAGSFGMRVSAAMIFGLVSLMFLDTSINMAMQPFKMMVGDMVNEKQKGLAYSIQSFLCNAGSLAGYLFPFIFAAIGISNIAPKGVVPDSVIYSFYIGAFILILCVLYTSAKVKEFPPEEYAEYHGITNEEKKERTNMFKLLLKAPKAFWTVGLVQFFCWAAFMFMWTYTNG
;
A
#
# COMPACT_ATOMS: atom_id res chain seq x y z
N MET A 1 -31.83 -10.28 -7.29
CA MET A 1 -30.50 -10.11 -6.66
C MET A 1 -30.54 -10.68 -5.26
N LYS A 2 -29.68 -11.61 -4.96
CA LYS A 2 -29.46 -12.13 -3.61
C LYS A 2 -28.73 -11.05 -2.78
N LYS A 3 -29.13 -10.84 -1.54
CA LYS A 3 -28.48 -9.83 -0.69
C LYS A 3 -27.22 -10.43 -0.06
N ILE A 4 -26.12 -9.66 -0.03
CA ILE A 4 -24.92 -10.03 0.69
C ILE A 4 -25.30 -10.17 2.18
N PRO A 5 -24.94 -11.30 2.85
CA PRO A 5 -25.30 -11.52 4.25
C PRO A 5 -24.62 -10.52 5.19
N ASP A 6 -25.24 -10.30 6.35
CA ASP A 6 -24.63 -9.49 7.40
C ASP A 6 -23.40 -10.21 7.98
N LEU A 7 -22.30 -9.47 8.11
CA LEU A 7 -21.05 -9.98 8.66
C LEU A 7 -20.92 -9.55 10.12
N GLY A 8 -20.47 -10.48 10.97
CA GLY A 8 -20.11 -10.14 12.36
C GLY A 8 -18.86 -9.24 12.41
N PHE A 9 -18.70 -8.48 13.52
CA PHE A 9 -17.60 -7.53 13.71
C PHE A 9 -16.22 -8.11 13.37
N TRP A 10 -15.91 -9.30 13.86
CA TRP A 10 -14.62 -9.95 13.61
C TRP A 10 -14.37 -10.30 12.14
N LYS A 11 -15.42 -10.60 11.38
CA LYS A 11 -15.29 -10.81 9.92
C LYS A 11 -14.95 -9.50 9.21
N LEU A 12 -15.62 -8.39 9.59
CA LEU A 12 -15.32 -7.06 9.07
C LEU A 12 -13.88 -6.63 9.42
N TRP A 13 -13.45 -6.91 10.66
CA TRP A 13 -12.08 -6.67 11.12
C TRP A 13 -11.05 -7.44 10.27
N ASN A 14 -11.27 -8.75 10.09
CA ASN A 14 -10.35 -9.64 9.37
C ASN A 14 -10.16 -9.23 7.91
N ILE A 15 -11.21 -8.70 7.24
CA ILE A 15 -11.12 -8.23 5.85
C ILE A 15 -10.07 -7.12 5.72
N SER A 16 -9.94 -6.26 6.71
CA SER A 16 -9.07 -5.09 6.67
C SER A 16 -7.78 -5.23 7.48
N PHE A 17 -7.62 -6.29 8.29
CA PHE A 17 -6.52 -6.40 9.25
C PHE A 17 -5.14 -6.37 8.59
N GLY A 18 -4.97 -7.03 7.45
CA GLY A 18 -3.70 -7.01 6.73
C GLY A 18 -3.31 -5.61 6.23
N PHE A 19 -4.27 -4.70 6.09
CA PHE A 19 -4.01 -3.32 5.71
C PHE A 19 -3.17 -2.56 6.75
N PHE A 20 -3.30 -2.93 8.03
CA PHE A 20 -2.43 -2.43 9.10
C PHE A 20 -0.94 -2.67 8.78
N GLY A 21 -0.57 -3.90 8.40
CA GLY A 21 0.82 -4.23 8.03
C GLY A 21 1.29 -3.49 6.76
N VAL A 22 0.43 -3.37 5.75
CA VAL A 22 0.74 -2.63 4.52
C VAL A 22 0.98 -1.15 4.81
N GLN A 23 0.23 -0.57 5.74
CA GLN A 23 0.40 0.84 6.12
C GLN A 23 1.65 1.09 6.97
N ILE A 24 2.10 0.11 7.75
CA ILE A 24 3.42 0.17 8.41
C ILE A 24 4.53 0.28 7.35
N ALA A 25 4.49 -0.57 6.33
CA ALA A 25 5.48 -0.55 5.24
C ALA A 25 5.47 0.80 4.50
N TYR A 26 4.29 1.31 4.16
CA TYR A 26 4.13 2.61 3.51
C TYR A 26 4.65 3.76 4.37
N ALA A 27 4.36 3.77 5.67
CA ALA A 27 4.82 4.79 6.60
C ALA A 27 6.35 4.76 6.78
N LEU A 28 6.94 3.57 6.91
CA LEU A 28 8.40 3.40 6.99
C LEU A 28 9.10 3.89 5.73
N GLN A 29 8.55 3.56 4.56
CA GLN A 29 9.02 4.10 3.29
C GLN A 29 8.96 5.62 3.30
N SER A 30 7.81 6.21 3.55
CA SER A 30 7.59 7.66 3.50
C SER A 30 8.46 8.43 4.49
N ALA A 31 8.63 7.91 5.72
CA ALA A 31 9.42 8.57 6.76
C ALA A 31 10.93 8.52 6.53
N ASN A 32 11.44 7.47 5.90
CA ASN A 32 12.87 7.19 5.89
C ASN A 32 13.55 7.29 4.53
N ILE A 33 12.77 7.49 3.45
CA ILE A 33 13.32 7.48 2.09
C ILE A 33 14.37 8.59 1.90
N SER A 34 14.05 9.82 2.28
CA SER A 34 14.99 10.95 2.17
C SER A 34 16.25 10.70 2.99
N ARG A 35 16.10 10.11 4.18
CA ARG A 35 17.22 9.77 5.06
C ARG A 35 18.11 8.70 4.44
N ILE A 36 17.54 7.64 3.89
CA ILE A 36 18.29 6.57 3.21
C ILE A 36 19.08 7.14 2.04
N PHE A 37 18.44 7.91 1.15
CA PHE A 37 19.11 8.46 -0.02
C PHE A 37 20.17 9.54 0.33
N SER A 38 19.92 10.40 1.32
CA SER A 38 20.94 11.34 1.82
C SER A 38 22.15 10.60 2.38
N THR A 39 21.94 9.48 3.07
CA THR A 39 23.03 8.63 3.58
C THR A 39 23.83 8.00 2.43
N LEU A 40 23.18 7.61 1.34
CA LEU A 40 23.84 7.07 0.13
C LEU A 40 24.58 8.13 -0.67
N GLY A 41 24.45 9.42 -0.33
CA GLY A 41 25.15 10.53 -0.97
C GLY A 41 24.33 11.31 -1.99
N ALA A 42 22.99 11.21 -1.95
CA ALA A 42 22.12 12.04 -2.79
C ALA A 42 22.22 13.52 -2.38
N ASP A 43 22.27 14.41 -3.37
CA ASP A 43 22.13 15.83 -3.14
C ASP A 43 20.69 16.13 -2.66
N PRO A 44 20.51 16.99 -1.63
CA PRO A 44 19.18 17.39 -1.18
C PRO A 44 18.27 17.96 -2.29
N HIS A 45 18.84 18.61 -3.29
CA HIS A 45 18.10 19.11 -4.45
C HIS A 45 17.55 18.00 -5.34
N ASP A 46 18.26 16.87 -5.46
CA ASP A 46 17.86 15.72 -6.26
C ASP A 46 16.80 14.86 -5.56
N LEU A 47 16.68 14.96 -4.24
CA LEU A 47 15.68 14.21 -3.46
C LEU A 47 14.24 14.45 -3.93
N SER A 48 13.95 15.63 -4.47
CA SER A 48 12.63 15.99 -5.01
C SER A 48 12.20 15.05 -6.14
N TYR A 49 13.12 14.58 -6.97
CA TYR A 49 12.83 13.66 -8.06
C TYR A 49 12.41 12.28 -7.56
N PHE A 50 12.97 11.83 -6.43
CA PHE A 50 12.59 10.55 -5.82
C PHE A 50 11.16 10.55 -5.27
N TRP A 51 10.66 11.72 -4.82
CA TRP A 51 9.29 11.86 -4.32
C TRP A 51 8.21 11.84 -5.38
N ILE A 52 8.56 12.03 -6.67
CA ILE A 52 7.62 11.95 -7.79
C ILE A 52 7.30 10.49 -8.14
N LEU A 53 8.23 9.57 -7.93
CA LEU A 53 8.11 8.17 -8.35
C LEU A 53 6.97 7.40 -7.66
N PRO A 54 6.80 7.46 -6.32
CA PRO A 54 5.71 6.78 -5.64
C PRO A 54 4.31 7.13 -6.18
N PRO A 55 3.92 8.41 -6.32
CA PRO A 55 2.63 8.75 -6.92
C PRO A 55 2.46 8.24 -8.35
N LEU A 56 3.51 8.30 -9.18
CA LEU A 56 3.45 7.79 -10.55
C LEU A 56 3.24 6.28 -10.58
N ALA A 57 3.95 5.52 -9.74
CA ALA A 57 3.76 4.08 -9.61
C ALA A 57 2.31 3.77 -9.17
N GLY A 58 1.78 4.50 -8.20
CA GLY A 58 0.40 4.34 -7.72
C GLY A 58 -0.64 4.56 -8.81
N ILE A 59 -0.48 5.61 -9.63
CA ILE A 59 -1.38 5.93 -10.74
C ILE A 59 -1.42 4.79 -11.79
N ILE A 60 -0.28 4.14 -12.03
CA ILE A 60 -0.17 3.08 -13.03
C ILE A 60 -0.55 1.72 -12.45
N VAL A 61 0.00 1.36 -11.28
CA VAL A 61 -0.10 0.02 -10.71
C VAL A 61 -1.52 -0.27 -10.20
N GLN A 62 -2.14 0.67 -9.48
CA GLN A 62 -3.44 0.41 -8.86
C GLN A 62 -4.55 0.07 -9.87
N PRO A 63 -4.75 0.79 -10.99
CA PRO A 63 -5.73 0.41 -12.01
C PRO A 63 -5.42 -0.93 -12.69
N ILE A 64 -4.13 -1.21 -12.95
CA ILE A 64 -3.72 -2.47 -13.58
C ILE A 64 -4.05 -3.64 -12.66
N ILE A 65 -3.64 -3.57 -11.39
CA ILE A 65 -3.92 -4.62 -10.41
C ILE A 65 -5.41 -4.77 -10.16
N GLY A 66 -6.16 -3.66 -10.10
CA GLY A 66 -7.62 -3.70 -10.04
C GLY A 66 -8.20 -4.51 -11.18
N ALA A 67 -7.87 -4.15 -12.42
CA ALA A 67 -8.38 -4.83 -13.62
C ALA A 67 -7.93 -6.29 -13.75
N LEU A 68 -6.68 -6.59 -13.38
CA LEU A 68 -6.16 -7.96 -13.41
C LEU A 68 -6.86 -8.83 -12.36
N SER A 69 -6.98 -8.33 -11.12
CA SER A 69 -7.62 -9.07 -10.04
C SER A 69 -9.11 -9.32 -10.29
N ASP A 70 -9.80 -8.44 -11.04
CA ASP A 70 -11.19 -8.67 -11.46
C ASP A 70 -11.37 -9.84 -12.43
N ARG A 71 -10.32 -10.16 -13.18
CA ARG A 71 -10.34 -11.23 -14.20
C ARG A 71 -9.72 -12.55 -13.73
N THR A 72 -9.01 -12.50 -12.62
CA THR A 72 -8.32 -13.66 -12.09
C THR A 72 -9.18 -14.31 -11.01
N TRP A 73 -9.27 -15.64 -11.05
CA TRP A 73 -9.81 -16.43 -9.96
C TRP A 73 -8.88 -17.60 -9.66
N THR A 74 -8.53 -17.74 -8.40
CA THR A 74 -7.71 -18.85 -7.91
C THR A 74 -8.42 -19.57 -6.76
N ARG A 75 -7.88 -20.70 -6.32
CA ARG A 75 -8.37 -21.42 -5.14
C ARG A 75 -8.36 -20.58 -3.84
N PHE A 76 -7.59 -19.51 -3.81
CA PHE A 76 -7.50 -18.58 -2.66
C PHE A 76 -8.42 -17.37 -2.79
N GLY A 77 -9.03 -17.19 -3.94
CA GLY A 77 -9.86 -16.04 -4.25
C GLY A 77 -9.34 -15.23 -5.43
N ARG A 78 -9.88 -14.05 -5.60
CA ARG A 78 -9.62 -13.10 -6.68
C ARG A 78 -8.58 -12.05 -6.28
N ARG A 79 -8.72 -11.50 -5.09
CA ARG A 79 -7.89 -10.40 -4.57
C ARG A 79 -6.68 -10.88 -3.78
N ILE A 80 -6.83 -11.96 -3.00
CA ILE A 80 -5.82 -12.48 -2.08
C ILE A 80 -4.48 -12.81 -2.77
N PRO A 81 -4.42 -13.42 -3.97
CA PRO A 81 -3.13 -13.70 -4.62
C PRO A 81 -2.31 -12.44 -4.90
N TYR A 82 -2.94 -11.37 -5.36
CA TYR A 82 -2.26 -10.09 -5.63
C TYR A 82 -1.76 -9.43 -4.35
N LEU A 83 -2.60 -9.46 -3.31
CA LEU A 83 -2.25 -9.02 -1.97
C LEU A 83 -0.99 -9.74 -1.47
N PHE A 84 -0.99 -11.07 -1.55
CA PHE A 84 0.10 -11.91 -1.06
C PHE A 84 1.40 -11.69 -1.84
N VAL A 85 1.34 -11.68 -3.17
CA VAL A 85 2.51 -11.44 -4.02
C VAL A 85 3.08 -10.04 -3.79
N GLY A 86 2.21 -9.01 -3.74
CA GLY A 86 2.64 -7.65 -3.42
C GLY A 86 3.34 -7.57 -2.07
N ALA A 87 2.75 -8.16 -1.02
CA ALA A 87 3.35 -8.17 0.30
C ALA A 87 4.68 -8.94 0.34
N LEU A 88 4.79 -10.08 -0.34
CA LEU A 88 6.02 -10.87 -0.38
C LEU A 88 7.17 -10.08 -1.03
N VAL A 89 6.91 -9.45 -2.17
CA VAL A 89 7.91 -8.62 -2.84
C VAL A 89 8.27 -7.40 -1.98
N ALA A 90 7.28 -6.76 -1.36
CA ALA A 90 7.52 -5.64 -0.44
C ALA A 90 8.44 -6.05 0.73
N VAL A 91 8.20 -7.20 1.36
CA VAL A 91 9.04 -7.74 2.44
C VAL A 91 10.49 -7.94 1.98
N CYS A 92 10.70 -8.56 0.81
CA CYS A 92 12.05 -8.74 0.27
C CYS A 92 12.76 -7.39 0.08
N VAL A 93 12.06 -6.42 -0.52
CA VAL A 93 12.66 -5.11 -0.78
C VAL A 93 12.86 -4.30 0.51
N MET A 94 11.97 -4.40 1.49
CA MET A 94 12.15 -3.78 2.81
C MET A 94 13.39 -4.32 3.54
N CYS A 95 13.78 -5.55 3.29
CA CYS A 95 15.03 -6.09 3.82
C CYS A 95 16.26 -5.63 3.02
N LEU A 96 16.14 -5.33 1.75
CA LEU A 96 17.26 -4.95 0.88
C LEU A 96 17.56 -3.44 0.89
N LEU A 97 16.52 -2.61 0.81
CA LEU A 97 16.65 -1.15 0.63
C LEU A 97 17.49 -0.46 1.73
N PRO A 98 17.28 -0.71 3.04
CA PRO A 98 18.06 -0.05 4.07
C PRO A 98 19.53 -0.48 4.08
N ASN A 99 19.86 -1.61 3.47
CA ASN A 99 21.23 -2.14 3.39
C ASN A 99 21.99 -1.71 2.13
N ALA A 100 21.41 -0.87 1.28
CA ALA A 100 22.00 -0.45 0.01
C ALA A 100 23.44 0.12 0.17
N GLY A 101 23.70 0.86 1.25
CA GLY A 101 25.04 1.40 1.55
C GLY A 101 26.03 0.36 2.06
N SER A 102 25.58 -0.76 2.61
CA SER A 102 26.43 -1.79 3.24
C SER A 102 26.97 -2.84 2.27
N PHE A 103 26.51 -2.86 1.03
CA PHE A 103 26.93 -3.86 0.02
C PHE A 103 28.29 -3.56 -0.63
N GLY A 104 29.04 -2.55 -0.16
CA GLY A 104 30.34 -2.19 -0.72
C GLY A 104 30.29 -1.66 -2.16
N MET A 105 29.13 -1.24 -2.63
CA MET A 105 28.95 -0.66 -3.95
C MET A 105 29.49 0.76 -4.04
N ARG A 106 29.90 1.20 -5.24
CA ARG A 106 30.20 2.61 -5.49
C ARG A 106 28.91 3.45 -5.25
N VAL A 107 29.08 4.69 -4.82
CA VAL A 107 27.97 5.61 -4.52
C VAL A 107 26.92 5.64 -5.64
N SER A 108 27.35 5.77 -6.91
CA SER A 108 26.41 5.77 -8.05
C SER A 108 25.65 4.47 -8.19
N ALA A 109 26.28 3.32 -7.96
CA ALA A 109 25.63 2.02 -8.00
C ALA A 109 24.65 1.82 -6.84
N ALA A 110 25.02 2.26 -5.62
CA ALA A 110 24.16 2.24 -4.44
C ALA A 110 22.92 3.13 -4.63
N MET A 111 23.08 4.29 -5.26
CA MET A 111 21.98 5.19 -5.62
C MET A 111 21.01 4.55 -6.60
N ILE A 112 21.51 3.96 -7.68
CA ILE A 112 20.67 3.25 -8.69
C ILE A 112 19.96 2.07 -8.03
N PHE A 113 20.67 1.27 -7.24
CA PHE A 113 20.09 0.16 -6.50
C PHE A 113 18.99 0.62 -5.56
N GLY A 114 19.23 1.69 -4.79
CA GLY A 114 18.23 2.30 -3.91
C GLY A 114 16.98 2.76 -4.67
N LEU A 115 17.18 3.45 -5.81
CA LEU A 115 16.10 3.94 -6.65
C LEU A 115 15.24 2.79 -7.22
N VAL A 116 15.88 1.77 -7.77
CA VAL A 116 15.19 0.59 -8.30
C VAL A 116 14.44 -0.13 -7.19
N SER A 117 15.09 -0.31 -6.03
CA SER A 117 14.46 -0.91 -4.84
C SER A 117 13.25 -0.10 -4.37
N LEU A 118 13.34 1.23 -4.35
CA LEU A 118 12.23 2.12 -4.02
C LEU A 118 11.05 1.93 -4.97
N MET A 119 11.30 1.89 -6.27
CA MET A 119 10.25 1.67 -7.27
C MET A 119 9.58 0.31 -7.09
N PHE A 120 10.35 -0.74 -6.81
CA PHE A 120 9.80 -2.07 -6.51
C PHE A 120 8.99 -2.08 -5.22
N LEU A 121 9.48 -1.41 -4.16
CA LEU A 121 8.78 -1.32 -2.89
C LEU A 121 7.44 -0.62 -3.07
N ASP A 122 7.42 0.53 -3.72
CA ASP A 122 6.21 1.30 -3.94
C ASP A 122 5.19 0.55 -4.82
N THR A 123 5.66 -0.04 -5.93
CA THR A 123 4.85 -0.90 -6.79
C THR A 123 4.22 -2.04 -5.99
N SER A 124 4.99 -2.69 -5.13
CA SER A 124 4.56 -3.84 -4.33
C SER A 124 3.58 -3.45 -3.25
N ILE A 125 3.80 -2.33 -2.58
CA ILE A 125 2.88 -1.76 -1.58
C ILE A 125 1.55 -1.39 -2.26
N ASN A 126 1.58 -0.71 -3.40
CA ASN A 126 0.37 -0.36 -4.16
C ASN A 126 -0.37 -1.61 -4.65
N MET A 127 0.36 -2.64 -5.09
CA MET A 127 -0.20 -3.93 -5.49
C MET A 127 -0.91 -4.63 -4.32
N ALA A 128 -0.35 -4.58 -3.10
CA ALA A 128 -0.97 -5.15 -1.91
C ALA A 128 -2.13 -4.29 -1.39
N MET A 129 -2.03 -2.97 -1.49
CA MET A 129 -3.01 -2.01 -0.97
C MET A 129 -4.35 -2.06 -1.73
N GLN A 130 -4.31 -2.21 -3.04
CA GLN A 130 -5.50 -2.16 -3.89
C GLN A 130 -6.53 -3.25 -3.56
N PRO A 131 -6.15 -4.53 -3.37
CA PRO A 131 -7.09 -5.57 -2.93
C PRO A 131 -7.86 -5.22 -1.66
N PHE A 132 -7.21 -4.64 -0.66
CA PHE A 132 -7.89 -4.23 0.59
C PHE A 132 -8.98 -3.19 0.37
N LYS A 133 -8.71 -2.18 -0.47
CA LYS A 133 -9.71 -1.16 -0.81
C LYS A 133 -10.93 -1.77 -1.50
N MET A 134 -10.72 -2.79 -2.32
CA MET A 134 -11.78 -3.41 -3.11
C MET A 134 -12.54 -4.49 -2.33
N MET A 135 -11.89 -5.26 -1.43
CA MET A 135 -12.54 -6.35 -0.68
C MET A 135 -13.72 -5.88 0.16
N VAL A 136 -13.65 -4.70 0.75
CA VAL A 136 -14.78 -4.13 1.51
C VAL A 136 -15.97 -3.89 0.58
N GLY A 137 -15.74 -3.34 -0.61
CA GLY A 137 -16.78 -3.13 -1.62
C GLY A 137 -17.38 -4.43 -2.14
N ASP A 138 -16.55 -5.46 -2.29
CA ASP A 138 -16.93 -6.76 -2.87
C ASP A 138 -17.68 -7.66 -1.89
N MET A 139 -17.36 -7.61 -0.59
CA MET A 139 -17.78 -8.61 0.39
C MET A 139 -18.78 -8.08 1.44
N VAL A 140 -18.90 -6.77 1.58
CA VAL A 140 -19.72 -6.16 2.64
C VAL A 140 -21.00 -5.55 2.05
N ASN A 141 -22.16 -5.83 2.70
CA ASN A 141 -23.42 -5.26 2.30
C ASN A 141 -23.50 -3.75 2.55
N GLU A 142 -24.38 -3.05 1.84
CA GLU A 142 -24.52 -1.58 1.89
C GLU A 142 -24.73 -1.03 3.30
N LYS A 143 -25.47 -1.76 4.17
CA LYS A 143 -25.75 -1.32 5.55
C LYS A 143 -24.51 -1.30 6.44
N GLN A 144 -23.56 -2.20 6.18
CA GLN A 144 -22.34 -2.37 6.99
C GLN A 144 -21.12 -1.71 6.37
N LYS A 145 -21.18 -1.21 5.14
CA LYS A 145 -20.04 -0.56 4.45
C LYS A 145 -19.44 0.58 5.26
N GLY A 146 -20.29 1.43 5.88
CA GLY A 146 -19.81 2.52 6.72
C GLY A 146 -18.94 2.04 7.87
N LEU A 147 -19.40 1.00 8.62
CA LEU A 147 -18.62 0.39 9.69
C LEU A 147 -17.34 -0.27 9.17
N ALA A 148 -17.41 -1.01 8.06
CA ALA A 148 -16.27 -1.68 7.47
C ALA A 148 -15.16 -0.70 7.03
N TYR A 149 -15.54 0.40 6.37
CA TYR A 149 -14.59 1.45 6.00
C TYR A 149 -14.04 2.21 7.22
N SER A 150 -14.82 2.37 8.29
CA SER A 150 -14.33 2.94 9.55
C SER A 150 -13.26 2.06 10.19
N ILE A 151 -13.48 0.74 10.25
CA ILE A 151 -12.50 -0.24 10.71
C ILE A 151 -11.24 -0.20 9.83
N GLN A 152 -11.41 -0.16 8.51
CA GLN A 152 -10.30 -0.08 7.57
C GLN A 152 -9.48 1.19 7.77
N SER A 153 -10.13 2.34 7.94
CA SER A 153 -9.47 3.62 8.19
C SER A 153 -8.73 3.62 9.53
N PHE A 154 -9.33 3.04 10.57
CA PHE A 154 -8.67 2.87 11.87
C PHE A 154 -7.39 2.05 11.75
N LEU A 155 -7.46 0.88 11.13
CA LEU A 155 -6.30 0.00 10.93
C LEU A 155 -5.22 0.64 10.06
N CYS A 156 -5.63 1.36 9.02
CA CYS A 156 -4.74 2.13 8.15
C CYS A 156 -3.95 3.18 8.94
N ASN A 157 -4.64 4.02 9.70
CA ASN A 157 -4.00 5.10 10.48
C ASN A 157 -3.19 4.55 11.65
N ALA A 158 -3.65 3.49 12.33
CA ALA A 158 -2.89 2.83 13.39
C ALA A 158 -1.59 2.21 12.85
N GLY A 159 -1.64 1.59 11.66
CA GLY A 159 -0.45 1.08 10.98
C GLY A 159 0.53 2.18 10.61
N SER A 160 0.04 3.28 10.05
CA SER A 160 0.88 4.44 9.71
C SER A 160 1.54 5.02 10.96
N LEU A 161 0.79 5.21 12.04
CA LEU A 161 1.32 5.72 13.31
C LEU A 161 2.42 4.80 13.85
N ALA A 162 2.19 3.49 13.88
CA ALA A 162 3.18 2.51 14.31
C ALA A 162 4.46 2.60 13.46
N GLY A 163 4.32 2.66 12.13
CA GLY A 163 5.46 2.78 11.21
C GLY A 163 6.30 4.04 11.44
N TYR A 164 5.66 5.18 11.65
CA TYR A 164 6.35 6.44 11.95
C TYR A 164 7.06 6.41 13.31
N LEU A 165 6.51 5.71 14.30
CA LEU A 165 7.07 5.64 15.65
C LEU A 165 8.25 4.66 15.78
N PHE A 166 8.36 3.64 14.92
CA PHE A 166 9.38 2.60 15.06
C PHE A 166 10.82 3.12 15.22
N PRO A 167 11.35 4.02 14.37
CA PRO A 167 12.71 4.50 14.52
C PRO A 167 12.93 5.21 15.87
N PHE A 168 11.93 5.91 16.38
CA PHE A 168 12.00 6.58 17.69
C PHE A 168 11.95 5.60 18.84
N ILE A 169 11.11 4.57 18.76
CA ILE A 169 11.02 3.50 19.78
C ILE A 169 12.37 2.78 19.86
N PHE A 170 12.97 2.42 18.72
CA PHE A 170 14.27 1.74 18.70
C PHE A 170 15.38 2.63 19.23
N ALA A 171 15.37 3.92 18.92
CA ALA A 171 16.31 4.86 19.50
C ALA A 171 16.15 4.97 21.03
N ALA A 172 14.92 4.97 21.54
CA ALA A 172 14.63 5.04 22.97
C ALA A 172 15.10 3.82 23.77
N ILE A 173 15.12 2.63 23.15
CA ILE A 173 15.64 1.39 23.76
C ILE A 173 17.17 1.21 23.55
N GLY A 174 17.86 2.24 23.04
CA GLY A 174 19.32 2.26 22.93
C GLY A 174 19.90 1.79 21.60
N ILE A 175 19.08 1.52 20.57
CA ILE A 175 19.56 1.23 19.22
C ILE A 175 20.04 2.54 18.57
N SER A 176 21.24 2.52 18.00
CA SER A 176 21.85 3.72 17.43
C SER A 176 20.98 4.33 16.33
N ASN A 177 20.70 5.63 16.48
CA ASN A 177 20.04 6.45 15.47
C ASN A 177 21.02 7.29 14.64
N ILE A 178 22.33 7.12 14.90
CA ILE A 178 23.44 7.80 14.24
C ILE A 178 24.33 6.73 13.60
N ALA A 179 24.73 6.93 12.36
CA ALA A 179 25.63 6.04 11.65
C ALA A 179 26.72 6.82 10.91
N PRO A 180 27.87 6.19 10.56
CA PRO A 180 28.86 6.78 9.69
C PRO A 180 28.30 7.17 8.33
N LYS A 181 28.99 8.09 7.63
CA LYS A 181 28.61 8.45 6.25
C LYS A 181 28.59 7.20 5.36
N GLY A 182 27.53 7.05 4.59
CA GLY A 182 27.32 5.92 3.66
C GLY A 182 26.61 4.71 4.27
N VAL A 183 26.28 4.73 5.57
CA VAL A 183 25.57 3.62 6.25
C VAL A 183 24.27 4.14 6.86
N VAL A 184 23.16 3.44 6.62
CA VAL A 184 21.87 3.76 7.23
C VAL A 184 21.89 3.39 8.71
N PRO A 185 21.34 4.23 9.62
CA PRO A 185 21.33 3.93 11.06
C PRO A 185 20.57 2.63 11.39
N ASP A 186 21.08 1.92 12.39
CA ASP A 186 20.51 0.63 12.82
C ASP A 186 19.04 0.73 13.23
N SER A 187 18.64 1.84 13.86
CA SER A 187 17.22 2.08 14.20
C SER A 187 16.31 2.04 12.99
N VAL A 188 16.75 2.54 11.84
CA VAL A 188 16.00 2.50 10.59
C VAL A 188 16.00 1.08 10.01
N ILE A 189 17.17 0.42 9.97
CA ILE A 189 17.31 -0.96 9.46
C ILE A 189 16.39 -1.90 10.22
N TYR A 190 16.44 -1.88 11.55
CA TYR A 190 15.55 -2.73 12.38
C TYR A 190 14.08 -2.35 12.24
N SER A 191 13.76 -1.07 12.06
CA SER A 191 12.37 -0.65 11.77
C SER A 191 11.83 -1.30 10.50
N PHE A 192 12.63 -1.35 9.44
CA PHE A 192 12.24 -2.00 8.20
C PHE A 192 12.10 -3.52 8.36
N TYR A 193 13.00 -4.20 9.09
CA TYR A 193 12.92 -5.64 9.33
C TYR A 193 11.69 -6.03 10.13
N ILE A 194 11.41 -5.30 11.22
CA ILE A 194 10.22 -5.58 12.05
C ILE A 194 8.95 -5.18 11.29
N GLY A 195 8.96 -4.07 10.55
CA GLY A 195 7.85 -3.69 9.69
C GLY A 195 7.56 -4.76 8.62
N ALA A 196 8.59 -5.31 7.99
CA ALA A 196 8.46 -6.40 7.03
C ALA A 196 7.89 -7.69 7.67
N PHE A 197 8.36 -8.02 8.88
CA PHE A 197 7.83 -9.17 9.63
C PHE A 197 6.35 -8.99 9.99
N ILE A 198 5.96 -7.80 10.48
CA ILE A 198 4.56 -7.50 10.79
C ILE A 198 3.71 -7.52 9.52
N LEU A 199 4.20 -6.94 8.42
CA LEU A 199 3.50 -6.95 7.13
C LEU A 199 3.14 -8.36 6.70
N ILE A 200 4.13 -9.27 6.67
CA ILE A 200 3.86 -10.64 6.21
C ILE A 200 2.92 -11.39 7.16
N LEU A 201 3.04 -11.21 8.47
CA LEU A 201 2.13 -11.82 9.45
C LEU A 201 0.69 -11.32 9.28
N CYS A 202 0.50 -10.02 9.12
CA CYS A 202 -0.82 -9.41 8.92
C CYS A 202 -1.47 -9.90 7.62
N VAL A 203 -0.70 -10.00 6.54
CA VAL A 203 -1.19 -10.47 5.25
C VAL A 203 -1.50 -11.98 5.29
N LEU A 204 -0.65 -12.80 5.91
CA LEU A 204 -0.91 -14.22 6.12
C LEU A 204 -2.19 -14.45 6.94
N TYR A 205 -2.35 -13.68 8.03
CA TYR A 205 -3.55 -13.74 8.87
C TYR A 205 -4.80 -13.44 8.05
N THR A 206 -4.83 -12.32 7.31
CA THR A 206 -5.98 -11.97 6.47
C THR A 206 -6.24 -13.02 5.40
N SER A 207 -5.20 -13.47 4.70
CA SER A 207 -5.32 -14.49 3.66
C SER A 207 -5.87 -15.82 4.17
N ALA A 208 -5.56 -16.18 5.43
CA ALA A 208 -6.06 -17.40 6.06
C ALA A 208 -7.50 -17.27 6.57
N LYS A 209 -7.90 -16.07 7.03
CA LYS A 209 -9.22 -15.83 7.66
C LYS A 209 -10.30 -15.38 6.70
N VAL A 210 -9.92 -14.72 5.60
CA VAL A 210 -10.86 -14.18 4.61
C VAL A 210 -11.04 -15.20 3.49
N LYS A 211 -12.30 -15.56 3.23
CA LYS A 211 -12.70 -16.36 2.07
C LYS A 211 -13.57 -15.48 1.17
N GLU A 212 -13.06 -15.20 -0.01
CA GLU A 212 -13.80 -14.44 -1.02
C GLU A 212 -14.95 -15.28 -1.58
N PHE A 213 -16.01 -14.61 -2.06
CA PHE A 213 -17.14 -15.31 -2.69
C PHE A 213 -16.69 -15.97 -3.99
N PRO A 214 -17.11 -17.23 -4.25
CA PRO A 214 -16.93 -17.87 -5.54
C PRO A 214 -17.49 -17.03 -6.69
N PRO A 215 -16.97 -17.15 -7.93
CA PRO A 215 -17.39 -16.33 -9.06
C PRO A 215 -18.89 -16.34 -9.34
N GLU A 216 -19.55 -17.48 -9.10
CA GLU A 216 -20.99 -17.65 -9.27
C GLU A 216 -21.78 -16.86 -8.22
N GLU A 217 -21.41 -17.01 -6.94
CA GLU A 217 -22.04 -16.26 -5.84
C GLU A 217 -21.77 -14.76 -5.97
N TYR A 218 -20.56 -14.39 -6.37
CA TYR A 218 -20.20 -12.99 -6.59
C TYR A 218 -21.07 -12.36 -7.68
N ALA A 219 -21.26 -13.06 -8.81
CA ALA A 219 -22.12 -12.59 -9.89
C ALA A 219 -23.59 -12.46 -9.45
N GLU A 220 -24.09 -13.41 -8.64
CA GLU A 220 -25.44 -13.40 -8.10
C GLU A 220 -25.67 -12.21 -7.14
N TYR A 221 -24.71 -11.91 -6.24
CA TYR A 221 -24.78 -10.80 -5.31
C TYR A 221 -24.70 -9.43 -5.99
N HIS A 222 -23.90 -9.32 -7.06
CA HIS A 222 -23.67 -8.06 -7.77
C HIS A 222 -24.52 -7.89 -9.02
N GLY A 223 -25.38 -8.89 -9.34
CA GLY A 223 -26.28 -8.84 -10.50
C GLY A 223 -25.56 -8.82 -11.85
N ILE A 224 -24.35 -9.40 -11.92
CA ILE A 224 -23.54 -9.41 -13.14
C ILE A 224 -24.12 -10.43 -14.12
N THR A 225 -24.61 -9.96 -15.26
CA THR A 225 -25.11 -10.82 -16.34
C THR A 225 -23.96 -11.39 -17.19
N ASN A 226 -24.22 -12.51 -17.88
CA ASN A 226 -23.21 -13.14 -18.74
C ASN A 226 -22.80 -12.26 -19.94
N GLU A 227 -23.60 -11.27 -20.30
CA GLU A 227 -23.30 -10.31 -21.36
C GLU A 227 -22.28 -9.26 -20.87
N GLU A 228 -22.41 -8.76 -19.64
CA GLU A 228 -21.47 -7.82 -19.05
C GLU A 228 -20.08 -8.43 -18.83
N LYS A 229 -19.99 -9.76 -18.62
CA LYS A 229 -18.67 -10.46 -18.52
C LYS A 229 -17.87 -10.41 -19.82
N LYS A 230 -18.49 -10.19 -20.98
CA LYS A 230 -17.84 -10.16 -22.30
C LYS A 230 -17.43 -8.76 -22.77
N GLU A 231 -18.03 -7.70 -22.24
CA GLU A 231 -17.65 -6.35 -22.66
C GLU A 231 -16.29 -5.96 -22.08
N ARG A 232 -15.32 -5.79 -22.98
CA ARG A 232 -14.05 -5.11 -22.66
C ARG A 232 -14.34 -3.63 -22.41
N THR A 233 -14.61 -3.27 -21.19
CA THR A 233 -14.83 -1.87 -20.82
C THR A 233 -13.53 -1.10 -20.96
N ASN A 234 -13.49 -0.17 -21.90
CA ASN A 234 -12.34 0.69 -22.09
C ASN A 234 -12.34 1.75 -20.97
N MET A 235 -11.31 1.76 -20.13
CA MET A 235 -11.17 2.64 -18.97
C MET A 235 -11.33 4.12 -19.35
N PHE A 236 -10.82 4.55 -20.49
CA PHE A 236 -10.99 5.93 -20.98
C PHE A 236 -12.46 6.26 -21.30
N LYS A 237 -13.21 5.33 -21.86
CA LYS A 237 -14.66 5.51 -22.08
C LYS A 237 -15.44 5.61 -20.77
N LEU A 238 -15.04 4.85 -19.74
CA LEU A 238 -15.65 4.93 -18.41
C LEU A 238 -15.39 6.29 -17.76
N LEU A 239 -14.15 6.78 -17.81
CA LEU A 239 -13.80 8.10 -17.28
C LEU A 239 -14.58 9.20 -17.96
N LEU A 240 -14.69 9.18 -19.30
CA LEU A 240 -15.45 10.19 -20.05
C LEU A 240 -16.97 10.15 -19.76
N LYS A 241 -17.51 9.00 -19.40
CA LYS A 241 -18.92 8.80 -19.02
C LYS A 241 -19.16 8.94 -17.51
N ALA A 242 -18.12 9.24 -16.72
CA ALA A 242 -18.24 9.34 -15.27
C ALA A 242 -19.21 10.49 -14.89
N PRO A 243 -20.04 10.30 -13.86
CA PRO A 243 -20.99 11.30 -13.40
C PRO A 243 -20.28 12.58 -12.93
N LYS A 244 -20.94 13.73 -13.03
CA LYS A 244 -20.38 15.01 -12.59
C LYS A 244 -19.85 14.98 -11.16
N ALA A 245 -20.53 14.25 -10.26
CA ALA A 245 -20.10 14.07 -8.87
C ALA A 245 -18.69 13.48 -8.76
N PHE A 246 -18.32 12.52 -9.62
CA PHE A 246 -16.97 11.95 -9.66
C PHE A 246 -15.91 13.00 -9.92
N TRP A 247 -16.12 13.85 -10.92
CA TRP A 247 -15.19 14.94 -11.27
C TRP A 247 -15.12 16.02 -10.20
N THR A 248 -16.26 16.36 -9.59
CA THR A 248 -16.29 17.35 -8.49
C THR A 248 -15.52 16.84 -7.28
N VAL A 249 -15.75 15.60 -6.87
CA VAL A 249 -15.00 14.98 -5.76
C VAL A 249 -13.51 14.87 -6.09
N GLY A 250 -13.18 14.49 -7.32
CA GLY A 250 -11.79 14.43 -7.79
C GLY A 250 -11.09 15.80 -7.70
N LEU A 251 -11.76 16.85 -8.10
CA LEU A 251 -11.23 18.22 -8.01
C LEU A 251 -11.01 18.67 -6.56
N VAL A 252 -11.98 18.42 -5.69
CA VAL A 252 -11.85 18.72 -4.25
C VAL A 252 -10.66 17.96 -3.65
N GLN A 253 -10.54 16.67 -3.94
CA GLN A 253 -9.41 15.84 -3.47
C GLN A 253 -8.07 16.36 -4.00
N PHE A 254 -8.00 16.79 -5.23
CA PHE A 254 -6.78 17.37 -5.81
C PHE A 254 -6.29 18.56 -4.97
N PHE A 255 -7.16 19.52 -4.67
CA PHE A 255 -6.79 20.70 -3.88
C PHE A 255 -6.48 20.35 -2.42
N CYS A 256 -7.22 19.42 -1.80
CA CYS A 256 -6.93 18.94 -0.46
C CYS A 256 -5.53 18.29 -0.37
N TRP A 257 -5.20 17.40 -1.30
CA TRP A 257 -3.88 16.75 -1.33
C TRP A 257 -2.75 17.74 -1.67
N ALA A 258 -2.98 18.70 -2.55
CA ALA A 258 -2.03 19.77 -2.84
C ALA A 258 -1.73 20.59 -1.56
N ALA A 259 -2.76 20.95 -0.79
CA ALA A 259 -2.59 21.65 0.48
C ALA A 259 -1.83 20.81 1.52
N PHE A 260 -2.12 19.49 1.66
CA PHE A 260 -1.39 18.60 2.55
C PHE A 260 0.07 18.44 2.14
N MET A 261 0.34 18.26 0.86
CA MET A 261 1.72 18.14 0.35
C MET A 261 2.51 19.43 0.61
N PHE A 262 1.89 20.59 0.39
CA PHE A 262 2.50 21.88 0.68
C PHE A 262 2.78 22.04 2.18
N MET A 263 1.82 21.70 3.03
CA MET A 263 1.98 21.69 4.48
C MET A 263 3.16 20.79 4.90
N TRP A 264 3.22 19.54 4.44
CA TRP A 264 4.30 18.60 4.78
C TRP A 264 5.67 19.08 4.32
N THR A 265 5.75 19.71 3.16
CA THR A 265 7.04 20.19 2.62
C THR A 265 7.58 21.37 3.40
N TYR A 266 6.72 22.29 3.84
CA TYR A 266 7.17 23.55 4.45
C TYR A 266 7.04 23.62 5.97
N THR A 267 6.38 22.65 6.62
CA THR A 267 6.33 22.62 8.11
C THR A 267 7.42 21.77 8.75
N ASN A 268 8.17 21.01 7.97
CA ASN A 268 9.32 20.20 8.44
C ASN A 268 10.68 20.91 8.24
N GLY A 269 10.68 22.23 8.04
CA GLY A 269 11.88 23.05 7.91
C GLY A 269 12.32 23.66 9.24
#